data_e51382821d37043db233ddfcb4e488cb
#
_entry.id   e51382821d37043db233ddfcb4e488cb
#
_cell.length_a   1.000
_cell.length_b   1.000
_cell.length_c   1.000
_cell.angle_alpha   90.00
_cell.angle_beta   90.00
_cell.angle_gamma   90.00
#
_symmetry.space_group_name_H-M   'P 1'
#
loop_
_entity.id
_entity.type
_entity.pdbx_description
1 polymer ?
#
loop_
_entity_poly.entity_id
_entity_poly.type
_entity_poly.pdbx_seq_one_letter_code
_entity_poly.pdbx_strand_id
1 'polypeptide(L)'
;MKKMLISAIVLSVLCLSGQAAQADGLKVFISVDMEGISGVVTSEECSRTGKDYGLFRRIMTEDANAAVEGALAAGATEVWVRDSHGSARNILPDLLNENAILVRDWSGGPKMMMEGIDETFDAVIFIGYHARAGTPDAIIEHTMSGVVTDSAVNGVSLPEAGWNALIAGHYNVPVVFVAGDRAICKQAKGMFGEVETVAVKDAIGAAAVCLHPEEAQAKIRMGVQEALKQIDRYKPYKLSPPYTLVLKLKTETR
;
A
#
# COMPACT_ATOMS: atom_id res chain seq x y z
N MET A 1 -56.16 -34.16 55.45
CA MET A 1 -54.74 -34.00 55.22
C MET A 1 -54.56 -33.38 53.83
N LYS A 2 -54.36 -32.05 53.72
CA LYS A 2 -54.14 -31.39 52.41
C LYS A 2 -52.62 -31.25 52.18
N LYS A 3 -52.12 -31.85 51.11
CA LYS A 3 -50.72 -31.69 50.67
C LYS A 3 -50.63 -30.42 49.87
N MET A 4 -49.86 -29.46 50.37
CA MET A 4 -49.46 -28.21 49.67
C MET A 4 -48.22 -28.52 48.78
N LEU A 5 -48.37 -28.42 47.48
CA LEU A 5 -47.25 -28.44 46.52
C LEU A 5 -46.69 -26.99 46.47
N ILE A 6 -45.44 -26.84 46.84
CA ILE A 6 -44.69 -25.58 46.64
C ILE A 6 -43.92 -25.74 45.33
N SER A 7 -44.34 -25.01 44.28
CA SER A 7 -43.59 -24.89 43.04
C SER A 7 -42.51 -23.84 43.21
N ALA A 8 -41.27 -24.25 43.20
CA ALA A 8 -40.12 -23.36 43.14
C ALA A 8 -39.89 -22.94 41.69
N ILE A 9 -40.11 -21.66 41.39
CA ILE A 9 -39.73 -21.05 40.11
C ILE A 9 -38.26 -20.66 40.22
N VAL A 10 -37.40 -21.39 39.49
CA VAL A 10 -35.98 -21.03 39.31
C VAL A 10 -35.90 -19.99 38.18
N LEU A 11 -35.69 -18.75 38.56
CA LEU A 11 -35.45 -17.64 37.61
C LEU A 11 -33.98 -17.68 37.18
N SER A 12 -33.70 -18.27 36.01
CA SER A 12 -32.36 -18.24 35.42
C SER A 12 -32.09 -16.87 34.83
N VAL A 13 -31.32 -16.06 35.54
CA VAL A 13 -30.77 -14.80 35.00
C VAL A 13 -29.62 -15.16 34.08
N LEU A 14 -29.86 -15.17 32.76
CA LEU A 14 -28.79 -15.16 31.78
C LEU A 14 -28.09 -13.80 31.82
N CYS A 15 -26.97 -13.74 32.53
CA CYS A 15 -26.01 -12.65 32.34
C CYS A 15 -25.41 -12.78 30.94
N LEU A 16 -25.99 -12.10 29.97
CA LEU A 16 -25.30 -11.77 28.72
C LEU A 16 -24.20 -10.78 29.10
N SER A 17 -23.01 -11.31 29.39
CA SER A 17 -21.77 -10.51 29.37
C SER A 17 -21.51 -10.18 27.89
N GLY A 18 -22.16 -9.15 27.39
CA GLY A 18 -21.74 -8.46 26.20
C GLY A 18 -20.36 -7.86 26.50
N GLN A 19 -19.31 -8.59 26.16
CA GLN A 19 -18.06 -7.92 25.86
C GLN A 19 -18.38 -7.03 24.66
N ALA A 20 -18.57 -5.73 24.95
CA ALA A 20 -18.38 -4.72 23.93
C ALA A 20 -16.94 -4.93 23.47
N ALA A 21 -16.76 -5.57 22.31
CA ALA A 21 -15.52 -5.44 21.58
C ALA A 21 -15.35 -3.92 21.43
N GLN A 22 -14.40 -3.36 22.15
CA GLN A 22 -13.90 -2.03 21.89
C GLN A 22 -13.47 -2.15 20.43
N ALA A 23 -14.17 -1.44 19.56
CA ALA A 23 -13.75 -1.36 18.17
C ALA A 23 -12.45 -0.53 18.23
N ASP A 24 -11.32 -1.22 18.37
CA ASP A 24 -10.04 -0.65 18.11
C ASP A 24 -10.13 -0.19 16.65
N GLY A 25 -9.97 1.13 16.41
CA GLY A 25 -10.08 1.69 15.05
C GLY A 25 -9.01 1.08 14.16
N LEU A 26 -9.20 1.17 12.84
CA LEU A 26 -8.30 0.55 11.87
C LEU A 26 -6.86 1.03 12.03
N LYS A 27 -5.92 0.10 11.97
CA LYS A 27 -4.48 0.34 11.87
C LYS A 27 -4.02 0.13 10.42
N VAL A 28 -3.57 1.21 9.78
CA VAL A 28 -3.31 1.24 8.34
C VAL A 28 -1.83 1.45 8.07
N PHE A 29 -1.27 0.65 7.15
CA PHE A 29 0.10 0.76 6.67
C PHE A 29 0.12 1.34 5.25
N ILE A 30 0.80 2.47 5.06
CA ILE A 30 0.95 3.15 3.77
C ILE A 30 2.42 3.06 3.35
N SER A 31 2.72 2.33 2.28
CA SER A 31 4.05 2.33 1.65
C SER A 31 4.05 3.30 0.49
N VAL A 32 5.00 4.24 0.50
CA VAL A 32 5.06 5.36 -0.46
C VAL A 32 6.33 5.25 -1.29
N ASP A 33 6.16 5.14 -2.60
CA ASP A 33 7.22 5.17 -3.60
C ASP A 33 7.18 6.49 -4.39
N MET A 34 8.15 6.75 -5.24
CA MET A 34 8.26 8.06 -5.89
C MET A 34 7.99 8.04 -7.40
N GLU A 35 8.32 6.96 -8.08
CA GLU A 35 8.18 6.88 -9.55
C GLU A 35 6.74 6.99 -10.02
N GLY A 36 5.79 6.50 -9.22
CA GLY A 36 4.36 6.49 -9.55
C GLY A 36 3.57 7.69 -9.03
N ILE A 37 4.18 8.67 -8.33
CA ILE A 37 3.45 9.85 -7.84
C ILE A 37 3.01 10.78 -8.97
N SER A 38 2.15 11.72 -8.62
CA SER A 38 1.63 12.72 -9.55
C SER A 38 2.76 13.54 -10.20
N GLY A 39 2.78 13.56 -11.53
CA GLY A 39 3.65 14.42 -12.33
C GLY A 39 5.07 13.90 -12.59
N VAL A 40 5.59 12.93 -11.85
CA VAL A 40 6.91 12.32 -12.12
C VAL A 40 6.87 11.54 -13.42
N VAL A 41 7.83 11.78 -14.31
CA VAL A 41 7.92 11.15 -15.64
C VAL A 41 9.32 10.64 -15.99
N THR A 42 10.35 11.04 -15.25
CA THR A 42 11.72 10.59 -15.45
C THR A 42 12.41 10.18 -14.15
N SER A 43 13.39 9.29 -14.25
CA SER A 43 14.17 8.86 -13.07
C SER A 43 15.02 10.00 -12.47
N GLU A 44 15.32 11.06 -13.25
CA GLU A 44 16.03 12.23 -12.72
C GLU A 44 15.20 12.95 -11.66
N GLU A 45 13.89 13.05 -11.87
CA GLU A 45 12.94 13.69 -10.93
C GLU A 45 12.84 12.94 -9.60
N CYS A 46 13.12 11.63 -9.60
CA CYS A 46 13.16 10.78 -8.40
C CYS A 46 14.55 10.76 -7.74
N SER A 47 15.59 11.25 -8.43
CA SER A 47 16.96 11.21 -7.94
C SER A 47 17.28 12.36 -7.00
N ARG A 48 17.94 12.07 -5.87
CA ARG A 48 18.38 13.10 -4.90
C ARG A 48 19.32 14.15 -5.50
N THR A 49 19.95 13.87 -6.62
CA THR A 49 20.81 14.79 -7.37
C THR A 49 20.09 15.47 -8.54
N GLY A 50 18.85 15.08 -8.81
CA GLY A 50 18.02 15.71 -9.85
C GLY A 50 17.57 17.10 -9.45
N LYS A 51 17.47 17.99 -10.43
CA LYS A 51 17.15 19.42 -10.19
C LYS A 51 15.75 19.59 -9.62
N ASP A 52 14.80 18.75 -10.04
CA ASP A 52 13.38 18.86 -9.69
C ASP A 52 13.00 17.96 -8.51
N TYR A 53 13.96 17.21 -7.96
CA TYR A 53 13.70 16.31 -6.81
C TYR A 53 13.06 17.04 -5.62
N GLY A 54 13.45 18.30 -5.36
CA GLY A 54 12.87 19.11 -4.28
C GLY A 54 11.36 19.35 -4.46
N LEU A 55 10.92 19.55 -5.72
CA LEU A 55 9.51 19.67 -6.06
C LEU A 55 8.78 18.33 -5.86
N PHE A 56 9.31 17.26 -6.45
CA PHE A 56 8.60 15.97 -6.46
C PHE A 56 8.57 15.27 -5.10
N ARG A 57 9.57 15.45 -4.24
CA ARG A 57 9.46 14.95 -2.86
C ARG A 57 8.38 15.68 -2.04
N ARG A 58 8.07 16.96 -2.38
CA ARG A 58 6.92 17.65 -1.80
C ARG A 58 5.62 17.02 -2.26
N ILE A 59 5.46 16.80 -3.57
CA ILE A 59 4.27 16.15 -4.14
C ILE A 59 4.11 14.74 -3.58
N MET A 60 5.20 13.97 -3.43
CA MET A 60 5.21 12.66 -2.77
C MET A 60 4.65 12.74 -1.34
N THR A 61 5.05 13.76 -0.58
CA THR A 61 4.55 13.96 0.78
C THR A 61 3.06 14.33 0.78
N GLU A 62 2.62 15.15 -0.17
CA GLU A 62 1.22 15.56 -0.32
C GLU A 62 0.33 14.39 -0.79
N ASP A 63 0.82 13.53 -1.70
CA ASP A 63 0.13 12.28 -2.11
C ASP A 63 0.00 11.32 -0.90
N ALA A 64 1.05 11.20 -0.07
CA ALA A 64 1.00 10.43 1.17
C ALA A 64 -0.02 11.01 2.17
N ASN A 65 -0.03 12.34 2.34
CA ASN A 65 -1.00 13.04 3.19
C ASN A 65 -2.45 12.79 2.75
N ALA A 66 -2.71 12.80 1.45
CA ALA A 66 -4.02 12.50 0.91
C ALA A 66 -4.48 11.07 1.29
N ALA A 67 -3.56 10.10 1.29
CA ALA A 67 -3.86 8.74 1.75
C ALA A 67 -4.09 8.67 3.26
N VAL A 68 -3.29 9.38 4.07
CA VAL A 68 -3.49 9.50 5.52
C VAL A 68 -4.85 10.11 5.84
N GLU A 69 -5.21 11.22 5.20
CA GLU A 69 -6.51 11.87 5.38
C GLU A 69 -7.68 10.95 5.00
N GLY A 70 -7.54 10.18 3.91
CA GLY A 70 -8.52 9.18 3.51
C GLY A 70 -8.69 8.08 4.54
N ALA A 71 -7.58 7.59 5.13
CA ALA A 71 -7.60 6.58 6.17
C ALA A 71 -8.26 7.10 7.46
N LEU A 72 -7.89 8.28 7.92
CA LEU A 72 -8.50 8.92 9.09
C LEU A 72 -10.02 9.16 8.88
N ALA A 73 -10.41 9.62 7.68
CA ALA A 73 -11.82 9.81 7.33
C ALA A 73 -12.62 8.49 7.24
N ALA A 74 -11.95 7.36 7.08
CA ALA A 74 -12.55 6.02 7.16
C ALA A 74 -12.60 5.45 8.58
N GLY A 75 -12.05 6.16 9.59
CA GLY A 75 -12.02 5.74 10.98
C GLY A 75 -10.73 5.04 11.42
N ALA A 76 -9.64 5.18 10.67
CA ALA A 76 -8.34 4.72 11.12
C ALA A 76 -7.89 5.51 12.37
N THR A 77 -7.38 4.80 13.36
CA THR A 77 -6.87 5.37 14.62
C THR A 77 -5.34 5.36 14.69
N GLU A 78 -4.71 4.55 13.86
CA GLU A 78 -3.26 4.47 13.74
C GLU A 78 -2.87 4.34 12.26
N VAL A 79 -2.06 5.29 11.75
CA VAL A 79 -1.62 5.32 10.35
C VAL A 79 -0.11 5.40 10.29
N TRP A 80 0.52 4.39 9.70
CA TRP A 80 1.96 4.34 9.48
C TRP A 80 2.27 4.65 8.02
N VAL A 81 3.21 5.55 7.81
CA VAL A 81 3.71 5.93 6.48
C VAL A 81 5.15 5.47 6.36
N ARG A 82 5.41 4.54 5.45
CA ARG A 82 6.73 4.03 5.11
C ARG A 82 7.25 4.76 3.88
N ASP A 83 8.36 5.49 4.02
CA ASP A 83 9.12 6.03 2.90
C ASP A 83 9.90 4.89 2.22
N SER A 84 9.50 4.51 1.02
CA SER A 84 9.95 3.27 0.36
C SER A 84 10.84 3.50 -0.86
N HIS A 85 11.06 4.77 -1.26
CA HIS A 85 11.84 5.09 -2.45
C HIS A 85 13.32 5.29 -2.15
N GLY A 86 14.20 4.74 -2.98
CA GLY A 86 15.62 5.05 -3.04
C GLY A 86 16.33 5.08 -1.68
N SER A 87 16.54 6.26 -1.11
CA SER A 87 17.20 6.41 0.20
C SER A 87 16.27 6.20 1.40
N ALA A 88 14.97 6.03 1.19
CA ALA A 88 13.92 6.04 2.21
C ALA A 88 13.96 7.28 3.12
N ARG A 89 14.33 8.44 2.55
CA ARG A 89 14.42 9.75 3.21
C ARG A 89 13.88 10.86 2.30
N ASN A 90 12.83 10.55 1.54
CA ASN A 90 12.24 11.44 0.55
C ASN A 90 11.10 12.27 1.13
N ILE A 91 10.21 11.65 1.90
CA ILE A 91 9.10 12.33 2.59
C ILE A 91 9.65 13.44 3.48
N LEU A 92 9.01 14.60 3.43
CA LEU A 92 9.33 15.78 4.23
C LEU A 92 8.63 15.67 5.60
N PRO A 93 9.37 15.42 6.70
CA PRO A 93 8.74 15.15 8.00
C PRO A 93 7.94 16.33 8.57
N ASP A 94 8.32 17.54 8.18
CA ASP A 94 7.68 18.80 8.60
C ASP A 94 6.40 19.12 7.82
N LEU A 95 6.16 18.42 6.69
CA LEU A 95 4.96 18.54 5.87
C LEU A 95 4.06 17.30 5.94
N LEU A 96 4.55 16.19 6.51
CA LEU A 96 3.73 15.00 6.70
C LEU A 96 2.63 15.28 7.73
N ASN A 97 1.44 14.74 7.49
CA ASN A 97 0.30 14.85 8.39
C ASN A 97 0.69 14.44 9.82
N GLU A 98 0.38 15.26 10.80
CA GLU A 98 0.77 15.09 12.21
C GLU A 98 0.21 13.83 12.87
N ASN A 99 -0.86 13.22 12.30
CA ASN A 99 -1.45 11.99 12.78
C ASN A 99 -0.81 10.73 12.16
N ALA A 100 0.23 10.89 11.35
CA ALA A 100 0.96 9.76 10.75
C ALA A 100 2.24 9.44 11.52
N ILE A 101 2.54 8.15 11.66
CA ILE A 101 3.82 7.65 12.18
C ILE A 101 4.74 7.38 10.99
N LEU A 102 5.85 8.11 10.89
CA LEU A 102 6.79 8.00 9.78
C LEU A 102 7.86 6.94 10.04
N VAL A 103 7.94 5.94 9.16
CA VAL A 103 9.05 4.98 9.08
C VAL A 103 9.97 5.39 7.94
N ARG A 104 11.23 5.68 8.25
CA ARG A 104 12.21 6.14 7.25
C ARG A 104 13.56 5.46 7.43
N ASP A 105 14.36 5.47 6.35
CA ASP A 105 15.64 4.79 6.22
C ASP A 105 15.50 3.25 6.17
N TRP A 106 16.59 2.55 5.87
CA TRP A 106 16.59 1.11 5.69
C TRP A 106 17.17 0.41 6.93
N SER A 107 16.43 -0.54 7.48
CA SER A 107 16.90 -1.37 8.59
C SER A 107 17.93 -2.42 8.15
N GLY A 108 17.98 -2.74 6.84
CA GLY A 108 18.71 -3.90 6.31
C GLY A 108 17.99 -5.24 6.54
N GLY A 109 16.78 -5.21 7.08
CA GLY A 109 15.95 -6.40 7.29
C GLY A 109 15.19 -6.87 6.04
N PRO A 110 14.54 -8.03 6.11
CA PRO A 110 13.90 -8.66 4.96
C PRO A 110 12.58 -7.98 4.52
N LYS A 111 12.03 -7.09 5.34
CA LYS A 111 10.77 -6.40 5.04
C LYS A 111 10.93 -5.27 4.04
N MET A 112 12.12 -4.69 3.89
CA MET A 112 12.46 -3.66 2.90
C MET A 112 11.45 -2.49 2.86
N MET A 113 10.74 -2.33 1.76
CA MET A 113 9.70 -1.29 1.55
C MET A 113 8.48 -1.47 2.49
N MET A 114 8.40 -2.57 3.21
CA MET A 114 7.35 -2.89 4.19
C MET A 114 7.88 -2.89 5.62
N GLU A 115 9.04 -2.27 5.88
CA GLU A 115 9.60 -2.20 7.24
C GLU A 115 8.64 -1.51 8.20
N GLY A 116 8.36 -2.18 9.32
CA GLY A 116 7.38 -1.76 10.32
C GLY A 116 6.06 -2.52 10.26
N ILE A 117 5.75 -3.24 9.17
CA ILE A 117 4.51 -4.03 9.08
C ILE A 117 4.57 -5.26 10.00
N ASP A 118 3.43 -5.61 10.59
CA ASP A 118 3.19 -6.85 11.34
C ASP A 118 1.71 -7.27 11.26
N GLU A 119 1.34 -8.30 12.00
CA GLU A 119 -0.01 -8.87 12.04
C GLU A 119 -1.06 -7.98 12.73
N THR A 120 -0.66 -6.86 13.32
CA THR A 120 -1.57 -5.91 13.99
C THR A 120 -2.20 -4.91 13.03
N PHE A 121 -1.73 -4.87 11.77
CA PHE A 121 -2.32 -4.00 10.75
C PHE A 121 -3.55 -4.63 10.11
N ASP A 122 -4.53 -3.78 9.77
CA ASP A 122 -5.78 -4.19 9.11
C ASP A 122 -5.70 -4.07 7.59
N ALA A 123 -4.93 -3.10 7.07
CA ALA A 123 -4.84 -2.81 5.65
C ALA A 123 -3.48 -2.27 5.23
N VAL A 124 -3.12 -2.54 3.96
CA VAL A 124 -1.98 -1.93 3.26
C VAL A 124 -2.47 -1.07 2.11
N ILE A 125 -1.85 0.08 1.95
CA ILE A 125 -2.05 1.05 0.87
C ILE A 125 -0.71 1.30 0.19
N PHE A 126 -0.70 1.30 -1.14
CA PHE A 126 0.47 1.64 -1.95
C PHE A 126 0.25 2.97 -2.67
N ILE A 127 1.13 3.93 -2.44
CA ILE A 127 1.11 5.27 -3.07
C ILE A 127 2.39 5.47 -3.88
N GLY A 128 2.24 5.97 -5.10
CA GLY A 128 3.38 6.28 -5.95
C GLY A 128 4.08 5.05 -6.53
N TYR A 129 3.41 3.91 -6.58
CA TYR A 129 3.95 2.68 -7.16
C TYR A 129 3.92 2.72 -8.69
N HIS A 130 4.77 1.92 -9.30
CA HIS A 130 4.97 1.84 -10.75
C HIS A 130 4.97 0.38 -11.25
N ALA A 131 4.87 0.19 -12.57
CA ALA A 131 4.83 -1.12 -13.17
C ALA A 131 6.18 -1.86 -13.08
N ARG A 132 6.14 -3.21 -13.12
CA ARG A 132 7.34 -4.04 -13.15
C ARG A 132 8.19 -3.80 -14.38
N ALA A 133 9.47 -4.16 -14.28
CA ALA A 133 10.42 -4.12 -15.39
C ALA A 133 9.87 -4.79 -16.66
N GLY A 134 10.12 -4.15 -17.82
CA GLY A 134 9.70 -4.63 -19.13
C GLY A 134 8.21 -4.49 -19.45
N THR A 135 7.47 -3.68 -18.70
CA THR A 135 6.06 -3.40 -18.97
C THR A 135 5.93 -2.36 -20.09
N PRO A 136 5.27 -2.67 -21.20
CA PRO A 136 4.99 -1.66 -22.22
C PRO A 136 4.00 -0.61 -21.71
N ASP A 137 4.03 0.57 -22.29
CA ASP A 137 3.13 1.69 -21.94
C ASP A 137 3.08 1.98 -20.44
N ALA A 138 4.27 2.00 -19.80
CA ALA A 138 4.46 2.32 -18.39
C ALA A 138 5.48 3.46 -18.22
N ILE A 139 5.43 4.13 -17.07
CA ILE A 139 6.31 5.26 -16.76
C ILE A 139 7.36 4.80 -15.74
N ILE A 140 8.66 4.90 -16.13
CA ILE A 140 9.83 4.54 -15.29
C ILE A 140 9.71 3.10 -14.76
N GLU A 141 9.26 2.15 -15.58
CA GLU A 141 9.06 0.76 -15.18
C GLU A 141 10.37 0.08 -14.77
N HIS A 142 10.41 -0.55 -13.63
CA HIS A 142 11.53 -1.38 -13.17
C HIS A 142 11.07 -2.29 -12.02
N THR A 143 11.96 -3.08 -11.45
CA THR A 143 11.68 -3.87 -10.23
C THR A 143 12.92 -3.84 -9.33
N MET A 144 12.86 -3.12 -8.21
CA MET A 144 13.91 -2.94 -7.20
C MET A 144 15.18 -2.23 -7.73
N SER A 145 15.58 -2.49 -8.95
CA SER A 145 16.80 -1.93 -9.55
C SER A 145 16.71 -1.96 -11.06
N GLY A 146 17.27 -0.93 -11.71
CA GLY A 146 17.35 -0.86 -13.18
C GLY A 146 18.18 -1.97 -13.84
N VAL A 147 18.90 -2.83 -13.09
CA VAL A 147 19.60 -4.00 -13.62
C VAL A 147 18.72 -5.26 -13.63
N VAL A 148 17.61 -5.28 -12.91
CA VAL A 148 16.65 -6.39 -12.91
C VAL A 148 15.73 -6.26 -14.12
N THR A 149 15.67 -7.32 -14.94
CA THR A 149 14.77 -7.37 -16.10
C THR A 149 13.51 -8.19 -15.84
N ASP A 150 13.57 -9.08 -14.87
CA ASP A 150 12.40 -9.83 -14.38
C ASP A 150 12.67 -10.38 -12.99
N SER A 151 11.66 -10.38 -12.14
CA SER A 151 11.70 -10.97 -10.80
C SER A 151 10.39 -11.72 -10.58
N ALA A 152 10.48 -13.06 -10.56
CA ALA A 152 9.30 -13.91 -10.51
C ALA A 152 9.33 -14.88 -9.33
N VAL A 153 8.19 -15.11 -8.70
CA VAL A 153 7.97 -16.16 -7.71
C VAL A 153 6.94 -17.14 -8.26
N ASN A 154 7.28 -18.43 -8.28
CA ASN A 154 6.42 -19.50 -8.82
C ASN A 154 5.92 -19.21 -10.25
N GLY A 155 6.76 -18.57 -11.07
CA GLY A 155 6.42 -18.21 -12.46
C GLY A 155 5.58 -16.93 -12.61
N VAL A 156 5.20 -16.27 -11.52
CA VAL A 156 4.50 -14.97 -11.55
C VAL A 156 5.52 -13.85 -11.47
N SER A 157 5.69 -13.10 -12.57
CA SER A 157 6.55 -11.89 -12.59
C SER A 157 5.91 -10.77 -11.79
N LEU A 158 6.62 -10.24 -10.82
CA LEU A 158 6.11 -9.32 -9.83
C LEU A 158 6.67 -7.89 -10.02
N PRO A 159 5.81 -6.85 -9.96
CA PRO A 159 6.23 -5.51 -9.61
C PRO A 159 6.62 -5.44 -8.13
N GLU A 160 7.17 -4.33 -7.69
CA GLU A 160 7.46 -4.07 -6.28
C GLU A 160 6.19 -4.16 -5.42
N ALA A 161 5.05 -3.65 -5.93
CA ALA A 161 3.74 -3.85 -5.29
C ALA A 161 3.41 -5.34 -5.06
N GLY A 162 3.76 -6.22 -6.00
CA GLY A 162 3.54 -7.67 -5.87
C GLY A 162 4.42 -8.28 -4.76
N TRP A 163 5.71 -7.91 -4.72
CA TRP A 163 6.63 -8.31 -3.66
C TRP A 163 6.15 -7.85 -2.29
N ASN A 164 5.77 -6.60 -2.19
CA ASN A 164 5.31 -6.00 -0.94
C ASN A 164 3.95 -6.57 -0.50
N ALA A 165 3.09 -6.91 -1.45
CA ALA A 165 1.84 -7.61 -1.15
C ALA A 165 2.06 -9.03 -0.63
N LEU A 166 3.11 -9.75 -1.08
CA LEU A 166 3.49 -11.04 -0.49
C LEU A 166 3.98 -10.90 0.95
N ILE A 167 4.74 -9.82 1.25
CA ILE A 167 5.17 -9.52 2.62
C ILE A 167 3.95 -9.20 3.50
N ALA A 168 3.04 -8.35 3.03
CA ALA A 168 1.78 -8.06 3.74
C ALA A 168 0.94 -9.34 3.94
N GLY A 169 0.84 -10.18 2.90
CA GLY A 169 0.12 -11.45 2.93
C GLY A 169 0.72 -12.47 3.91
N HIS A 170 2.02 -12.41 4.19
CA HIS A 170 2.65 -13.21 5.24
C HIS A 170 2.07 -12.89 6.62
N TYR A 171 1.74 -11.62 6.88
CA TYR A 171 1.08 -11.15 8.10
C TYR A 171 -0.45 -11.19 8.04
N ASN A 172 -1.05 -11.76 6.98
CA ASN A 172 -2.50 -11.76 6.73
C ASN A 172 -3.12 -10.38 6.47
N VAL A 173 -2.34 -9.38 6.12
CA VAL A 173 -2.83 -8.03 5.84
C VAL A 173 -3.12 -7.87 4.34
N PRO A 174 -4.33 -7.45 3.95
CA PRO A 174 -4.68 -7.24 2.54
C PRO A 174 -4.15 -5.89 2.02
N VAL A 175 -3.80 -5.86 0.73
CA VAL A 175 -3.63 -4.60 -0.01
C VAL A 175 -5.01 -4.15 -0.47
N VAL A 176 -5.45 -2.98 -0.01
CA VAL A 176 -6.80 -2.47 -0.30
C VAL A 176 -6.81 -1.37 -1.36
N PHE A 177 -5.67 -0.67 -1.54
CA PHE A 177 -5.59 0.47 -2.45
C PHE A 177 -4.20 0.60 -3.08
N VAL A 178 -4.17 0.99 -4.37
CA VAL A 178 -2.93 1.29 -5.11
C VAL A 178 -3.11 2.56 -5.94
N ALA A 179 -2.23 3.55 -5.76
CA ALA A 179 -2.10 4.70 -6.66
C ALA A 179 -0.74 4.70 -7.36
N GLY A 180 -0.75 4.99 -8.65
CA GLY A 180 0.46 5.04 -9.46
C GLY A 180 0.15 5.31 -10.93
N ASP A 181 1.00 4.86 -11.84
CA ASP A 181 0.68 4.91 -13.27
C ASP A 181 -0.46 3.92 -13.62
N ARG A 182 -1.05 4.07 -14.81
CA ARG A 182 -2.13 3.17 -15.25
C ARG A 182 -1.67 1.71 -15.36
N ALA A 183 -0.41 1.48 -15.69
CA ALA A 183 0.11 0.12 -15.86
C ALA A 183 0.17 -0.64 -14.52
N ILE A 184 0.64 0.00 -13.43
CA ILE A 184 0.62 -0.63 -12.09
C ILE A 184 -0.82 -0.86 -11.61
N CYS A 185 -1.73 0.06 -11.89
CA CYS A 185 -3.14 -0.12 -11.53
C CYS A 185 -3.76 -1.37 -12.21
N LYS A 186 -3.41 -1.62 -13.47
CA LYS A 186 -3.82 -2.85 -14.18
C LYS A 186 -3.15 -4.10 -13.58
N GLN A 187 -1.85 -4.03 -13.27
CA GLN A 187 -1.11 -5.14 -12.65
C GLN A 187 -1.66 -5.48 -11.28
N ALA A 188 -1.94 -4.48 -10.43
CA ALA A 188 -2.51 -4.68 -9.11
C ALA A 188 -3.87 -5.41 -9.17
N LYS A 189 -4.77 -4.98 -10.05
CA LYS A 189 -6.06 -5.66 -10.27
C LYS A 189 -5.90 -7.10 -10.75
N GLY A 190 -4.94 -7.35 -11.64
CA GLY A 190 -4.67 -8.70 -12.13
C GLY A 190 -4.08 -9.64 -11.08
N MET A 191 -3.33 -9.11 -10.11
CA MET A 191 -2.69 -9.90 -9.05
C MET A 191 -3.56 -10.05 -7.80
N PHE A 192 -4.15 -8.96 -7.33
CA PHE A 192 -4.85 -8.94 -6.03
C PHE A 192 -6.34 -9.24 -6.18
N GLY A 193 -6.89 -9.18 -7.41
CA GLY A 193 -8.32 -9.30 -7.67
C GLY A 193 -9.06 -8.03 -7.23
N GLU A 194 -9.75 -8.10 -6.11
CA GLU A 194 -10.38 -6.92 -5.50
C GLU A 194 -9.30 -6.00 -4.92
N VAL A 195 -9.17 -4.80 -5.48
CA VAL A 195 -8.32 -3.71 -5.00
C VAL A 195 -8.81 -2.39 -5.62
N GLU A 196 -8.91 -1.34 -4.83
CA GLU A 196 -9.19 -0.01 -5.37
C GLU A 196 -7.93 0.60 -5.97
N THR A 197 -8.08 1.32 -7.09
CA THR A 197 -6.91 1.90 -7.77
C THR A 197 -7.18 3.30 -8.28
N VAL A 198 -6.16 4.17 -8.20
CA VAL A 198 -6.16 5.49 -8.82
C VAL A 198 -4.96 5.62 -9.75
N ALA A 199 -5.22 5.71 -11.06
CA ALA A 199 -4.18 6.05 -12.03
C ALA A 199 -4.01 7.58 -12.04
N VAL A 200 -2.86 8.06 -11.55
CA VAL A 200 -2.54 9.49 -11.50
C VAL A 200 -1.86 9.96 -12.79
N LYS A 201 -1.38 9.03 -13.60
CA LYS A 201 -0.79 9.28 -14.92
C LYS A 201 -0.92 8.08 -15.85
N ASP A 202 -0.78 8.33 -17.14
CA ASP A 202 -0.84 7.33 -18.21
C ASP A 202 0.26 7.58 -19.25
N ALA A 203 0.84 6.54 -19.81
CA ALA A 203 1.89 6.64 -20.81
C ALA A 203 1.33 6.94 -22.21
N ILE A 204 2.03 7.80 -22.96
CA ILE A 204 1.90 7.96 -24.41
C ILE A 204 3.29 7.83 -25.00
N GLY A 205 3.71 6.62 -25.33
CA GLY A 205 5.10 6.35 -25.69
C GLY A 205 6.03 6.73 -24.52
N ALA A 206 7.01 7.60 -24.78
CA ALA A 206 7.93 8.12 -23.77
C ALA A 206 7.40 9.35 -22.99
N ALA A 207 6.23 9.85 -23.35
CA ALA A 207 5.57 10.95 -22.65
C ALA A 207 4.49 10.42 -21.69
N ALA A 208 4.02 11.27 -20.76
CA ALA A 208 2.91 10.94 -19.88
C ALA A 208 1.81 12.00 -19.92
N VAL A 209 0.57 11.56 -19.78
CA VAL A 209 -0.56 12.40 -19.41
C VAL A 209 -0.74 12.30 -17.90
N CYS A 210 -0.52 13.39 -17.19
CA CYS A 210 -0.59 13.44 -15.74
C CYS A 210 -1.84 14.22 -15.30
N LEU A 211 -2.48 13.74 -14.24
CA LEU A 211 -3.42 14.56 -13.49
C LEU A 211 -2.67 15.71 -12.80
N HIS A 212 -3.33 16.84 -12.61
CA HIS A 212 -2.82 17.85 -11.71
C HIS A 212 -2.64 17.25 -10.31
N PRO A 213 -1.57 17.56 -9.56
CA PRO A 213 -1.33 16.94 -8.23
C PRO A 213 -2.53 17.06 -7.29
N GLU A 214 -3.17 18.21 -7.18
CA GLU A 214 -4.36 18.38 -6.32
C GLU A 214 -5.53 17.48 -6.73
N GLU A 215 -5.75 17.26 -8.03
CA GLU A 215 -6.78 16.35 -8.54
C GLU A 215 -6.44 14.89 -8.21
N ALA A 216 -5.17 14.52 -8.34
CA ALA A 216 -4.68 13.18 -7.98
C ALA A 216 -4.84 12.93 -6.46
N GLN A 217 -4.45 13.90 -5.64
CA GLN A 217 -4.58 13.85 -4.17
C GLN A 217 -6.05 13.74 -3.75
N ALA A 218 -6.95 14.49 -4.37
CA ALA A 218 -8.38 14.37 -4.10
C ALA A 218 -8.91 12.96 -4.42
N LYS A 219 -8.49 12.37 -5.56
CA LYS A 219 -8.87 11.00 -5.93
C LYS A 219 -8.25 9.95 -5.00
N ILE A 220 -6.99 10.11 -4.59
CA ILE A 220 -6.32 9.23 -3.63
C ILE A 220 -7.09 9.23 -2.31
N ARG A 221 -7.37 10.39 -1.74
CA ARG A 221 -8.11 10.53 -0.48
C ARG A 221 -9.46 9.83 -0.53
N MET A 222 -10.26 10.11 -1.56
CA MET A 222 -11.57 9.49 -1.73
C MET A 222 -11.48 7.97 -1.93
N GLY A 223 -10.53 7.51 -2.76
CA GLY A 223 -10.35 6.10 -3.05
C GLY A 223 -9.89 5.30 -1.84
N VAL A 224 -8.98 5.84 -1.03
CA VAL A 224 -8.54 5.24 0.24
C VAL A 224 -9.69 5.15 1.23
N GLN A 225 -10.44 6.24 1.40
CA GLN A 225 -11.61 6.24 2.30
C GLN A 225 -12.63 5.19 1.87
N GLU A 226 -12.93 5.08 0.59
CA GLU A 226 -13.91 4.10 0.09
C GLU A 226 -13.39 2.66 0.22
N ALA A 227 -12.11 2.42 -0.08
CA ALA A 227 -11.49 1.11 0.10
C ALA A 227 -11.60 0.64 1.56
N LEU A 228 -11.22 1.47 2.52
CA LEU A 228 -11.25 1.11 3.93
C LEU A 228 -12.66 0.90 4.49
N LYS A 229 -13.68 1.60 3.98
CA LYS A 229 -15.10 1.34 4.32
C LYS A 229 -15.57 -0.03 3.87
N GLN A 230 -14.90 -0.64 2.91
CA GLN A 230 -15.25 -1.94 2.33
C GLN A 230 -14.14 -2.98 2.59
N ILE A 231 -13.41 -2.84 3.68
CA ILE A 231 -12.19 -3.61 3.98
C ILE A 231 -12.39 -5.14 3.90
N ASP A 232 -13.55 -5.64 4.27
CA ASP A 232 -13.90 -7.07 4.27
C ASP A 232 -13.89 -7.73 2.87
N ARG A 233 -13.91 -6.91 1.79
CA ARG A 233 -13.84 -7.40 0.40
C ARG A 233 -12.46 -7.88 0.03
N TYR A 234 -11.41 -7.33 0.62
CA TYR A 234 -10.04 -7.56 0.21
C TYR A 234 -9.44 -8.77 0.89
N LYS A 235 -8.59 -9.48 0.16
CA LYS A 235 -7.92 -10.69 0.66
C LYS A 235 -6.41 -10.51 0.61
N PRO A 236 -5.68 -11.01 1.61
CA PRO A 236 -4.22 -11.03 1.58
C PRO A 236 -3.71 -11.77 0.34
N TYR A 237 -2.79 -11.14 -0.40
CA TYR A 237 -2.16 -11.76 -1.56
C TYR A 237 -1.12 -12.80 -1.12
N LYS A 238 -1.28 -14.04 -1.55
CA LYS A 238 -0.42 -15.16 -1.17
C LYS A 238 -0.13 -16.06 -2.36
N LEU A 239 1.07 -16.61 -2.39
CA LEU A 239 1.45 -17.73 -3.26
C LEU A 239 1.63 -18.98 -2.40
N SER A 240 1.46 -20.15 -3.00
CA SER A 240 1.59 -21.43 -2.29
C SER A 240 3.04 -21.93 -2.32
N PRO A 241 3.59 -22.44 -1.21
CA PRO A 241 4.87 -23.14 -1.20
C PRO A 241 4.80 -24.47 -1.98
N PRO A 242 5.96 -25.00 -2.45
CA PRO A 242 7.30 -24.44 -2.29
C PRO A 242 7.49 -23.21 -3.17
N TYR A 243 8.34 -22.25 -2.71
CA TYR A 243 8.62 -21.04 -3.47
C TYR A 243 9.85 -21.24 -4.36
N THR A 244 9.70 -20.89 -5.64
CA THR A 244 10.81 -20.80 -6.60
C THR A 244 10.97 -19.35 -7.02
N LEU A 245 12.11 -18.74 -6.66
CA LEU A 245 12.48 -17.39 -7.10
C LEU A 245 13.32 -17.48 -8.38
N VAL A 246 12.92 -16.72 -9.40
CA VAL A 246 13.70 -16.51 -10.62
C VAL A 246 13.98 -15.03 -10.74
N LEU A 247 15.27 -14.68 -10.78
CA LEU A 247 15.75 -13.32 -10.99
C LEU A 247 16.52 -13.26 -12.30
N LYS A 248 16.07 -12.40 -13.24
CA LYS A 248 16.79 -12.13 -14.50
C LYS A 248 17.44 -10.76 -14.42
N LEU A 249 18.69 -10.69 -14.80
CA LEU A 249 19.49 -9.48 -14.76
C LEU A 249 19.93 -9.08 -16.17
N LYS A 250 20.14 -7.79 -16.39
CA LYS A 250 20.83 -7.30 -17.60
C LYS A 250 22.26 -7.82 -17.60
N THR A 251 22.71 -8.34 -18.75
CA THR A 251 24.14 -8.64 -18.97
C THR A 251 24.80 -7.38 -19.46
N GLU A 252 25.90 -6.97 -18.80
CA GLU A 252 26.77 -5.95 -19.41
C GLU A 252 27.48 -6.61 -20.61
N THR A 253 27.12 -6.21 -21.81
CA THR A 253 27.95 -6.47 -23.02
C THR A 253 29.07 -5.45 -23.00
N ARG A 254 30.30 -5.92 -22.71
CA ARG A 254 31.53 -5.15 -22.93
C ARG A 254 31.79 -4.95 -24.43
#